data_7011e352566be6cac4b513369053f909
#
_entry.id   7011e352566be6cac4b513369053f909
#
_cell.length_a   1.000
_cell.length_b   1.000
_cell.length_c   1.000
_cell.angle_alpha   90.00
_cell.angle_beta   90.00
_cell.angle_gamma   90.00
#
_symmetry.space_group_name_H-M   'P 1'
#
loop_
_entity.id
_entity.type
_entity.pdbx_description
1 polymer ?
#
loop_
_entity_poly.entity_id
_entity_poly.type
_entity_poly.pdbx_seq_one_letter_code
_entity_poly.pdbx_strand_id
1 'polypeptide(L)' 'MTVKLVFLGKLGDLAGTDERSVEAPLGWQGLIDELQGPIGEAVQQDRTRIALNGALLADKTALNAVSGDEVALLPPVSGG' A
#
# COMPACT_ATOMS: atom_id res chain seq x y z
N MET A 1 -13.16 -7.42 -10.06
CA MET A 1 -13.44 -6.54 -8.94
C MET A 1 -12.12 -6.00 -8.39
N THR A 2 -12.15 -4.87 -7.75
CA THR A 2 -10.94 -4.13 -7.47
C THR A 2 -10.71 -3.86 -5.99
N VAL A 3 -9.43 -3.62 -5.68
CA VAL A 3 -8.96 -3.11 -4.39
C VAL A 3 -8.45 -1.70 -4.65
N LYS A 4 -8.79 -0.77 -3.77
CA LYS A 4 -8.35 0.61 -3.90
C LYS A 4 -7.07 0.82 -3.10
N LEU A 5 -6.02 1.30 -3.76
CA LEU A 5 -4.78 1.65 -3.11
C LEU A 5 -4.78 3.17 -2.86
N VAL A 6 -4.44 3.59 -1.65
CA VAL A 6 -4.34 5.01 -1.30
C VAL A 6 -2.90 5.27 -0.86
N PHE A 7 -2.27 6.24 -1.49
CA PHE A 7 -0.87 6.59 -1.22
C PHE A 7 -0.83 7.88 -0.43
N LEU A 8 -0.39 7.81 0.82
CA LEU A 8 -0.36 8.97 1.70
C LEU A 8 0.98 9.68 1.66
N GLY A 9 0.94 11.00 1.83
CA GLY A 9 2.13 11.82 1.90
C GLY A 9 3.03 11.66 0.68
N LYS A 10 4.32 11.55 0.93
CA LYS A 10 5.32 11.43 -0.15
C LYS A 10 5.17 10.16 -0.99
N LEU A 11 4.44 9.17 -0.50
CA LEU A 11 4.20 7.96 -1.29
C LEU A 11 3.36 8.27 -2.52
N GLY A 12 2.45 9.26 -2.41
CA GLY A 12 1.69 9.72 -3.56
C GLY A 12 2.60 10.32 -4.62
N ASP A 13 3.62 11.05 -4.21
CA ASP A 13 4.59 11.64 -5.14
C ASP A 13 5.37 10.55 -5.87
N LEU A 14 5.77 9.50 -5.14
CA LEU A 14 6.53 8.40 -5.73
C LEU A 14 5.66 7.57 -6.68
N ALA A 15 4.38 7.43 -6.36
CA ALA A 15 3.44 6.67 -7.18
C ALA A 15 2.92 7.48 -8.37
N GLY A 16 3.03 8.80 -8.30
CA GLY A 16 2.49 9.68 -9.33
C GLY A 16 0.99 9.87 -9.23
N THR A 17 0.38 9.41 -8.15
CA THR A 17 -1.06 9.53 -7.92
C THR A 17 -1.36 9.28 -6.45
N ASP A 18 -2.49 9.78 -5.98
CA ASP A 18 -2.93 9.56 -4.60
C ASP A 18 -3.73 8.26 -4.46
N GLU A 19 -4.32 7.78 -5.52
CA GLU A 19 -5.14 6.58 -5.51
C GLU A 19 -4.94 5.76 -6.77
N ARG A 20 -5.12 4.45 -6.64
CA ARG A 20 -5.03 3.56 -7.78
C ARG A 20 -5.89 2.33 -7.50
N SER A 21 -6.64 1.88 -8.50
CA SER A 21 -7.41 0.64 -8.39
C SER A 21 -6.64 -0.50 -9.02
N VAL A 22 -6.60 -1.64 -8.33
CA VAL A 22 -5.94 -2.84 -8.84
C VAL A 22 -6.88 -4.02 -8.70
N GLU A 23 -6.61 -5.09 -9.43
CA GLU A 23 -7.45 -6.28 -9.38
C GLU A 23 -7.38 -6.99 -8.04
N ALA A 24 -8.54 -7.45 -7.57
CA ALA A 24 -8.61 -8.28 -6.36
C ALA A 24 -8.56 -9.76 -6.77
N PRO A 25 -8.12 -10.64 -5.88
CA PRO A 25 -7.59 -10.36 -4.56
C PRO A 25 -6.15 -9.82 -4.61
N LEU A 26 -5.73 -9.15 -3.56
CA LEU A 26 -4.41 -8.54 -3.52
C LEU A 26 -3.68 -8.93 -2.22
N GLY A 27 -2.62 -9.70 -2.37
CA GLY A 27 -1.74 -10.04 -1.26
C GLY A 27 -0.47 -9.22 -1.34
N TRP A 28 0.48 -9.49 -0.45
CA TRP A 28 1.74 -8.75 -0.40
C TRP A 28 2.51 -8.83 -1.71
N GLN A 29 2.68 -10.03 -2.26
CA GLN A 29 3.42 -10.19 -3.51
C GLN A 29 2.73 -9.48 -4.67
N GLY A 30 1.40 -9.55 -4.72
CA GLY A 30 0.63 -8.85 -5.75
C GLY A 30 0.80 -7.35 -5.65
N LEU A 31 0.86 -6.82 -4.42
CA LEU A 31 1.09 -5.41 -4.20
C LEU A 31 2.48 -5.00 -4.71
N ILE A 32 3.51 -5.78 -4.42
CA ILE A 32 4.87 -5.51 -4.89
C ILE A 32 4.92 -5.56 -6.42
N ASP A 33 4.23 -6.52 -7.02
CA ASP A 33 4.19 -6.65 -8.48
C ASP A 33 3.50 -5.46 -9.15
N GLU A 34 2.48 -4.91 -8.49
CA GLU A 34 1.76 -3.74 -9.01
C GLU A 34 2.57 -2.45 -8.86
N LEU A 35 3.41 -2.35 -7.84
CA LEU A 35 4.15 -1.13 -7.52
C LEU A 35 5.62 -1.28 -7.92
N GLN A 36 5.90 -0.94 -9.17
CA GLN A 36 7.24 -1.01 -9.73
C GLN A 36 8.00 0.31 -9.52
N GLY A 37 9.32 0.24 -9.42
CA GLY A 37 10.16 1.42 -9.29
C GLY A 37 10.24 1.96 -7.88
N PRO A 38 10.44 3.28 -7.72
CA PRO A 38 10.66 3.90 -6.41
C PRO A 38 9.54 3.65 -5.41
N ILE A 39 8.28 3.63 -5.86
CA ILE A 39 7.16 3.36 -4.95
C ILE A 39 7.21 1.94 -4.40
N GLY A 40 7.57 0.98 -5.23
CA GLY A 40 7.70 -0.41 -4.78
C GLY A 40 8.80 -0.58 -3.75
N GLU A 41 9.92 0.10 -3.96
CA GLU A 41 11.03 0.08 -3.01
C GLU A 41 10.62 0.72 -1.69
N ALA A 42 9.90 1.83 -1.75
CA ALA A 42 9.45 2.53 -0.55
C ALA A 42 8.48 1.67 0.28
N VAL A 43 7.58 0.95 -0.38
CA VAL A 43 6.60 0.11 0.29
C VAL A 43 7.25 -1.07 1.01
N GLN A 44 8.39 -1.53 0.52
CA GLN A 44 9.12 -2.65 1.13
C GLN A 44 9.95 -2.24 2.33
N GLN A 45 10.09 -0.94 2.58
CA GLN A 45 10.84 -0.46 3.74
C GLN A 45 10.12 -0.82 5.04
N ASP A 46 10.88 -1.17 6.06
CA ASP A 46 10.31 -1.59 7.35
C ASP A 46 9.41 -0.53 7.98
N ARG A 47 9.73 0.74 7.77
CA ARG A 47 8.99 1.84 8.36
C ARG A 47 7.71 2.22 7.63
N THR A 48 7.55 1.76 6.40
CA THR A 48 6.33 2.00 5.65
C THR A 48 5.26 1.04 6.17
N ARG A 49 4.11 1.59 6.55
CA ARG A 49 3.02 0.81 7.12
C ARG A 49 1.90 0.63 6.11
N ILE A 50 1.08 -0.39 6.34
CA ILE A 50 -0.10 -0.64 5.53
C ILE A 50 -1.31 -0.73 6.45
N ALA A 51 -2.39 -0.04 6.07
CA ALA A 51 -3.67 -0.15 6.76
C ALA A 51 -4.68 -0.77 5.80
N LEU A 52 -5.42 -1.75 6.28
CA LEU A 52 -6.48 -2.40 5.50
C LEU A 52 -7.81 -1.94 6.09
N ASN A 53 -8.59 -1.23 5.29
CA ASN A 53 -9.89 -0.66 5.71
C ASN A 53 -9.76 0.14 7.02
N GLY A 54 -8.68 0.93 7.13
CA GLY A 54 -8.45 1.79 8.29
C GLY A 54 -7.75 1.14 9.46
N ALA A 55 -7.46 -0.16 9.40
CA ALA A 55 -6.79 -0.87 10.48
C ALA A 55 -5.34 -1.18 10.11
N LEU A 56 -4.39 -0.72 10.92
CA LEU A 56 -2.98 -1.00 10.67
C LEU A 56 -2.68 -2.48 10.79
N LEU A 57 -1.95 -3.00 9.80
CA LEU A 57 -1.51 -4.38 9.83
C LEU A 57 -0.26 -4.50 10.69
N ALA A 58 -0.26 -5.46 11.60
CA ALA A 58 0.92 -5.74 12.42
C ALA A 58 2.07 -6.25 11.54
N ASP A 59 1.73 -7.00 10.51
CA ASP A 59 2.69 -7.54 9.54
C ASP A 59 2.16 -7.26 8.13
N LYS A 60 2.75 -6.31 7.45
CA LYS A 60 2.27 -5.92 6.11
C LYS A 60 2.43 -7.03 5.09
N THR A 61 3.36 -7.97 5.32
CA THR A 61 3.53 -9.09 4.40
C THR A 61 2.38 -10.10 4.49
N ALA A 62 1.52 -9.95 5.48
CA ALA A 62 0.31 -10.76 5.64
C ALA A 62 -0.90 -10.12 4.95
N LEU A 63 -0.70 -9.08 4.16
CA LEU A 63 -1.78 -8.42 3.45
C LEU A 63 -2.63 -9.40 2.65
N ASN A 64 -3.94 -9.29 2.81
CA ASN A 64 -4.89 -10.10 2.05
C ASN A 64 -6.14 -9.26 1.84
N ALA A 65 -6.16 -8.49 0.76
CA ALA A 65 -7.27 -7.62 0.43
C ALA A 65 -8.18 -8.29 -0.60
N VAL A 66 -9.48 -8.14 -0.41
CA VAL A 66 -10.47 -8.68 -1.33
C VAL A 66 -11.24 -7.55 -2.00
N SER A 67 -12.10 -7.90 -2.95
CA SER A 67 -12.89 -6.92 -3.70
C SER A 67 -13.61 -5.94 -2.77
N GLY A 68 -13.46 -4.66 -3.03
CA GLY A 68 -14.08 -3.59 -2.24
C GLY A 68 -13.23 -3.08 -1.10
N ASP A 69 -12.12 -3.73 -0.79
CA ASP A 69 -11.24 -3.29 0.29
C ASP A 69 -10.41 -2.07 -0.12
N GLU A 70 -10.02 -1.30 0.89
CA GLU A 70 -9.14 -0.15 0.71
C GLU A 70 -7.82 -0.40 1.44
N VAL A 71 -6.73 -0.25 0.72
CA VAL A 71 -5.37 -0.46 1.25
C VAL A 71 -4.66 0.89 1.26
N ALA A 72 -4.37 1.40 2.45
CA ALA A 72 -3.66 2.67 2.59
C ALA A 72 -2.18 2.40 2.87
N LEU A 73 -1.32 3.09 2.13
CA LEU A 73 0.13 2.98 2.29
C LEU A 73 0.59 4.24 3.01
N LEU A 74 1.19 4.05 4.18
CA LEU A 74 1.57 5.15 5.06
C LEU A 74 3.08 5.30 5.10
N PRO A 75 3.61 6.50 4.81
CA PRO A 75 5.06 6.71 4.88
C PRO A 75 5.52 6.71 6.33
N PRO A 76 6.84 6.53 6.54
CA PRO A 76 7.38 6.61 7.90
C PRO A 76 7.15 8.00 8.48
N VAL A 77 6.83 8.05 9.79
CA VAL A 77 6.66 9.32 10.48
C VAL A 77 8.01 9.83 10.92
N SER A 78 8.27 11.09 10.57
CA SER A 78 9.52 11.74 10.90
C SER A 78 9.54 12.10 12.38
N GLY A 79 10.67 11.81 13.05
CA GLY A 79 10.85 12.13 14.45
C GLY A 79 9.97 11.36 15.41
N GLY A 80 9.25 10.40 14.91
CA GLY A 80 8.28 9.63 15.69
C GLY A 80 8.92 8.58 16.50
#